data_b241d3d1abf24b66f7e330dc1a8e1def
#
_entry.id   b241d3d1abf24b66f7e330dc1a8e1def
#
_cell.length_a   1.000
_cell.length_b   1.000
_cell.length_c   1.000
_cell.angle_alpha   90.00
_cell.angle_beta   90.00
_cell.angle_gamma   90.00
#
_symmetry.space_group_name_H-M   'P 1'
#
loop_
_entity.id
_entity.type
_entity.pdbx_description
1 polymer ?
#
loop_
_entity_poly.entity_id
_entity_poly.type
_entity_poly.pdbx_seq_one_letter_code
_entity_poly.pdbx_strand_id
1 'polypeptide(L)'
;MMTTMTRTNSNHPVLIDCDTGIDDALALIYLAGLAAAGEVQLRAVTTTAGNVDATQTALNSAHILRLCGLPNVPVVAGVPTPLVVPLVTTPETHGPHGLGYVIPPETSTDTIAVTPGERPDTVPVGVPAAATGGDERGRRHRA
;
A
#
# COMPACT_ATOMS: atom_id res chain seq x y z
N MET A 1 -11.84 -38.77 -13.73
CA MET A 1 -10.67 -38.05 -14.23
C MET A 1 -10.77 -36.63 -13.72
N MET A 2 -10.04 -36.30 -12.65
CA MET A 2 -10.12 -34.98 -11.99
C MET A 2 -9.15 -34.06 -12.71
N THR A 3 -9.67 -33.07 -13.45
CA THR A 3 -8.85 -32.05 -14.12
C THR A 3 -8.31 -31.10 -13.08
N THR A 4 -7.03 -31.20 -12.77
CA THR A 4 -6.33 -30.23 -11.91
C THR A 4 -6.24 -28.93 -12.67
N MET A 5 -7.07 -27.93 -12.31
CA MET A 5 -6.88 -26.56 -12.79
C MET A 5 -5.56 -26.04 -12.24
N THR A 6 -4.58 -25.89 -13.09
CA THR A 6 -3.32 -25.20 -12.77
C THR A 6 -3.68 -23.72 -12.61
N ARG A 7 -3.74 -23.20 -11.36
CA ARG A 7 -3.80 -21.75 -11.13
C ARG A 7 -2.52 -21.14 -11.70
N THR A 8 -2.64 -20.40 -12.78
CA THR A 8 -1.56 -19.50 -13.22
C THR A 8 -1.40 -18.44 -12.12
N ASN A 9 -0.27 -18.50 -11.42
CA ASN A 9 0.07 -17.54 -10.37
C ASN A 9 0.36 -16.18 -11.04
N SER A 10 -0.70 -15.44 -11.34
CA SER A 10 -0.62 -14.12 -11.93
C SER A 10 -0.44 -13.09 -10.81
N ASN A 11 0.80 -12.97 -10.33
CA ASN A 11 1.18 -12.03 -9.28
C ASN A 11 1.11 -10.58 -9.83
N HIS A 12 -0.11 -10.06 -9.99
CA HIS A 12 -0.35 -8.73 -10.54
C HIS A 12 0.15 -7.65 -9.60
N PRO A 13 1.00 -6.70 -10.06
CA PRO A 13 1.38 -5.56 -9.24
C PRO A 13 0.18 -4.64 -9.03
N VAL A 14 -0.07 -4.27 -7.77
CA VAL A 14 -1.15 -3.36 -7.36
C VAL A 14 -0.57 -2.19 -6.59
N LEU A 15 -1.01 -1.00 -6.92
CA LEU A 15 -0.86 0.21 -6.13
C LEU A 15 -2.27 0.67 -5.79
N ILE A 16 -2.52 1.03 -4.54
CA ILE A 16 -3.79 1.58 -4.08
C ILE A 16 -3.59 3.00 -3.59
N ASP A 17 -4.53 3.90 -3.95
CA ASP A 17 -4.64 5.24 -3.41
C ASP A 17 -5.95 5.34 -2.64
N CYS A 18 -5.91 5.81 -1.38
CA CYS A 18 -7.06 5.78 -0.49
C CYS A 18 -6.97 6.86 0.60
N ASP A 19 -8.08 7.18 1.24
CA ASP A 19 -8.15 8.07 2.40
C ASP A 19 -8.53 7.31 3.69
N THR A 20 -7.82 6.25 3.97
CA THR A 20 -8.09 5.10 4.84
C THR A 20 -9.01 5.37 6.01
N GLY A 21 -10.28 5.12 5.72
CA GLY A 21 -11.37 4.97 6.68
C GLY A 21 -11.67 3.49 6.93
N ILE A 22 -12.87 3.19 7.45
CA ILE A 22 -13.30 1.83 7.79
C ILE A 22 -13.39 0.95 6.54
N ASP A 23 -13.91 1.47 5.44
CA ASP A 23 -14.09 0.77 4.17
C ASP A 23 -12.77 0.49 3.45
N ASP A 24 -11.86 1.46 3.40
CA ASP A 24 -10.50 1.26 2.87
C ASP A 24 -9.70 0.27 3.72
N ALA A 25 -9.91 0.26 5.04
CA ALA A 25 -9.31 -0.76 5.89
C ALA A 25 -9.74 -2.17 5.47
N LEU A 26 -11.01 -2.37 5.13
CA LEU A 26 -11.51 -3.64 4.59
C LEU A 26 -10.89 -3.96 3.22
N ALA A 27 -10.74 -2.95 2.35
CA ALA A 27 -10.08 -3.12 1.06
C ALA A 27 -8.62 -3.55 1.21
N LEU A 28 -7.87 -2.95 2.13
CA LEU A 28 -6.48 -3.32 2.44
C LEU A 28 -6.38 -4.75 3.00
N ILE A 29 -7.28 -5.14 3.91
CA ILE A 29 -7.35 -6.50 4.44
C ILE A 29 -7.62 -7.50 3.30
N TYR A 30 -8.53 -7.19 2.40
CA TYR A 30 -8.85 -8.03 1.24
C TYR A 30 -7.64 -8.17 0.31
N LEU A 31 -6.96 -7.07 -0.03
CA LEU A 31 -5.75 -7.08 -0.86
C LEU A 31 -4.61 -7.86 -0.20
N ALA A 32 -4.47 -7.77 1.12
CA ALA A 32 -3.51 -8.57 1.86
C ALA A 32 -3.82 -10.07 1.77
N GLY A 33 -5.09 -10.46 1.80
CA GLY A 33 -5.53 -11.83 1.55
C GLY A 33 -5.17 -12.33 0.16
N LEU A 34 -5.39 -11.50 -0.88
CA LEU A 34 -5.00 -11.82 -2.25
C LEU A 34 -3.48 -11.91 -2.41
N ALA A 35 -2.73 -11.05 -1.72
CA ALA A 35 -1.26 -11.10 -1.73
C ALA A 35 -0.75 -12.39 -1.07
N ALA A 36 -1.34 -12.79 0.05
CA ALA A 36 -1.01 -14.06 0.70
C ALA A 36 -1.35 -15.28 -0.18
N ALA A 37 -2.40 -15.18 -1.01
CA ALA A 37 -2.76 -16.20 -2.00
C ALA A 37 -1.86 -16.18 -3.25
N GLY A 38 -0.96 -15.20 -3.39
CA GLY A 38 -0.09 -15.03 -4.56
C GLY A 38 -0.80 -14.54 -5.82
N GLU A 39 -1.99 -13.96 -5.67
CA GLU A 39 -2.78 -13.43 -6.79
C GLU A 39 -2.39 -12.01 -7.15
N VAL A 40 -1.96 -11.22 -6.14
CA VAL A 40 -1.49 -9.85 -6.34
C VAL A 40 -0.17 -9.61 -5.61
N GLN A 41 0.56 -8.59 -6.05
CA GLN A 41 1.69 -8.03 -5.33
C GLN A 41 1.37 -6.58 -4.97
N LEU A 42 1.03 -6.33 -3.71
CA LEU A 42 0.81 -4.97 -3.23
C LEU A 42 2.14 -4.23 -3.16
N ARG A 43 2.33 -3.24 -4.04
CA ARG A 43 3.61 -2.55 -4.25
C ARG A 43 3.75 -1.33 -3.35
N ALA A 44 2.66 -0.60 -3.16
CA ALA A 44 2.61 0.57 -2.31
C ALA A 44 1.16 0.94 -2.01
N VAL A 45 0.98 1.73 -0.94
CA VAL A 45 -0.25 2.45 -0.63
C VAL A 45 0.08 3.93 -0.63
N THR A 46 -0.64 4.72 -1.43
CA THR A 46 -0.62 6.17 -1.32
C THR A 46 -1.86 6.64 -0.58
N THR A 47 -1.77 7.71 0.18
CA THR A 47 -2.91 8.21 0.93
C THR A 47 -3.17 9.68 0.68
N THR A 48 -4.42 10.09 0.81
CA THR A 48 -4.86 11.47 0.72
C THR A 48 -5.64 11.87 1.96
N ALA A 49 -5.79 13.17 2.19
CA ALA A 49 -6.74 13.67 3.18
C ALA A 49 -8.17 13.51 2.63
N GLY A 50 -9.08 13.11 3.50
CA GLY A 50 -10.49 12.88 3.16
C GLY A 50 -11.25 12.52 4.43
N ASN A 51 -11.42 11.24 4.73
CA ASN A 51 -12.11 10.78 5.95
C ASN A 51 -11.51 11.36 7.23
N VAL A 52 -10.17 11.46 7.27
CA VAL A 52 -9.39 12.19 8.28
C VAL A 52 -8.24 12.92 7.59
N ASP A 53 -7.31 13.55 8.33
CA ASP A 53 -6.15 14.20 7.73
C ASP A 53 -5.19 13.17 7.08
N ALA A 54 -4.32 13.65 6.17
CA ALA A 54 -3.44 12.79 5.37
C ALA A 54 -2.43 11.99 6.22
N THR A 55 -1.98 12.53 7.34
CA THR A 55 -1.07 11.84 8.25
C THR A 55 -1.80 10.69 8.94
N GLN A 56 -3.02 10.93 9.39
CA GLN A 56 -3.83 9.90 10.03
C GLN A 56 -4.23 8.79 9.06
N THR A 57 -4.57 9.12 7.80
CA THR A 57 -4.88 8.09 6.77
C THR A 57 -3.67 7.20 6.50
N ALA A 58 -2.46 7.77 6.48
CA ALA A 58 -1.23 7.01 6.32
C ALA A 58 -0.94 6.10 7.53
N LEU A 59 -1.14 6.61 8.76
CA LEU A 59 -1.03 5.81 9.99
C LEU A 59 -2.02 4.65 10.00
N ASN A 60 -3.25 4.90 9.60
CA ASN A 60 -4.29 3.88 9.49
C ASN A 60 -3.88 2.77 8.51
N SER A 61 -3.43 3.16 7.30
CA SER A 61 -2.95 2.21 6.28
C SER A 61 -1.80 1.36 6.80
N ALA A 62 -0.77 1.98 7.38
CA ALA A 62 0.40 1.29 7.92
C ALA A 62 0.01 0.33 9.05
N HIS A 63 -0.93 0.74 9.91
CA HIS A 63 -1.45 -0.11 10.98
C HIS A 63 -2.15 -1.36 10.43
N ILE A 64 -3.07 -1.20 9.48
CA ILE A 64 -3.79 -2.31 8.84
C ILE A 64 -2.82 -3.26 8.13
N LEU A 65 -1.87 -2.74 7.35
CA LEU A 65 -0.87 -3.55 6.66
C LEU A 65 -0.03 -4.37 7.65
N ARG A 66 0.37 -3.78 8.77
CA ARG A 66 1.12 -4.48 9.83
C ARG A 66 0.29 -5.62 10.43
N LEU A 67 -0.98 -5.38 10.75
CA LEU A 67 -1.90 -6.41 11.25
C LEU A 67 -2.07 -7.57 10.25
N CYS A 68 -2.01 -7.26 8.96
CA CYS A 68 -2.11 -8.26 7.88
C CYS A 68 -0.78 -8.95 7.54
N GLY A 69 0.30 -8.70 8.29
CA GLY A 69 1.61 -9.32 8.04
C GLY A 69 2.38 -8.73 6.87
N LEU A 70 2.04 -7.53 6.42
CA LEU A 70 2.68 -6.79 5.31
C LEU A 70 3.38 -5.50 5.79
N PRO A 71 4.21 -5.52 6.85
CA PRO A 71 4.80 -4.30 7.43
C PRO A 71 5.79 -3.59 6.49
N ASN A 72 6.27 -4.28 5.44
CA ASN A 72 7.27 -3.75 4.51
C ASN A 72 6.66 -3.12 3.25
N VAL A 73 5.33 -3.11 3.10
CA VAL A 73 4.68 -2.40 2.00
C VAL A 73 4.78 -0.90 2.31
N PRO A 74 5.40 -0.11 1.42
CA PRO A 74 5.57 1.32 1.67
C PRO A 74 4.21 2.02 1.66
N VAL A 75 4.03 2.93 2.62
CA VAL A 75 2.90 3.84 2.71
C VAL A 75 3.41 5.26 2.48
N VAL A 76 2.76 6.00 1.59
CA VAL A 76 3.16 7.36 1.20
C VAL A 76 2.01 8.31 1.55
N ALA A 77 2.24 9.20 2.50
CA ALA A 77 1.27 10.24 2.82
C ALA A 77 1.24 11.30 1.70
N GLY A 78 0.04 11.61 1.22
CA GLY A 78 -0.18 12.67 0.24
C GLY A 78 -0.19 14.06 0.86
N VAL A 79 -0.60 15.04 0.04
CA VAL A 79 -0.70 16.43 0.50
C VAL A 79 -1.78 16.59 1.57
N PRO A 80 -1.56 17.45 2.59
CA PRO A 80 -2.47 17.58 3.72
C PRO A 80 -3.78 18.31 3.38
N THR A 81 -3.81 19.01 2.25
CA THR A 81 -4.98 19.85 1.87
C THR A 81 -5.39 19.58 0.43
N PRO A 82 -6.71 19.57 0.14
CA PRO A 82 -7.20 19.55 -1.23
C PRO A 82 -6.70 20.76 -2.03
N LEU A 83 -6.63 20.62 -3.37
CA LEU A 83 -6.08 21.67 -4.25
C LEU A 83 -6.97 22.90 -4.36
N VAL A 84 -8.29 22.75 -4.24
CA VAL A 84 -9.26 23.82 -4.58
C VAL A 84 -10.21 24.13 -3.41
N VAL A 85 -10.67 23.12 -2.69
CA VAL A 85 -11.68 23.27 -1.63
C VAL A 85 -11.05 23.08 -0.25
N PRO A 86 -11.60 23.63 0.83
CA PRO A 86 -11.20 23.29 2.17
C PRO A 86 -11.36 21.79 2.46
N LEU A 87 -10.47 21.22 3.26
CA LEU A 87 -10.64 19.85 3.77
C LEU A 87 -11.86 19.78 4.67
N VAL A 88 -12.74 18.83 4.41
CA VAL A 88 -13.86 18.46 5.28
C VAL A 88 -13.71 16.98 5.58
N THR A 89 -13.52 16.64 6.85
CA THR A 89 -13.40 15.25 7.31
C THR A 89 -14.77 14.70 7.75
N THR A 90 -14.87 13.37 7.89
CA THR A 90 -16.15 12.67 8.15
C THR A 90 -16.09 11.82 9.43
N PRO A 91 -15.79 12.42 10.61
CA PRO A 91 -15.66 11.69 11.85
C PRO A 91 -16.97 11.03 12.32
N GLU A 92 -18.11 11.52 11.88
CA GLU A 92 -19.42 10.92 12.13
C GLU A 92 -19.61 9.56 11.44
N THR A 93 -18.88 9.31 10.36
CA THR A 93 -18.94 8.06 9.60
C THR A 93 -17.82 7.11 10.00
N HIS A 94 -16.59 7.61 10.04
CA HIS A 94 -15.38 6.78 10.19
C HIS A 94 -14.77 6.85 11.61
N GLY A 95 -15.36 7.64 12.51
CA GLY A 95 -14.81 7.89 13.85
C GLY A 95 -13.70 8.95 13.83
N PRO A 96 -13.28 9.44 15.01
CA PRO A 96 -12.36 10.57 15.14
C PRO A 96 -10.97 10.32 14.53
N HIS A 97 -10.57 9.07 14.40
CA HIS A 97 -9.29 8.65 13.83
C HIS A 97 -9.44 7.83 12.54
N GLY A 98 -10.63 7.75 11.97
CA GLY A 98 -10.89 7.06 10.69
C GLY A 98 -11.09 5.54 10.81
N LEU A 99 -10.80 4.91 11.93
CA LEU A 99 -10.96 3.46 12.16
C LEU A 99 -11.96 3.18 13.29
N GLY A 100 -13.08 3.88 13.30
CA GLY A 100 -14.07 3.78 14.37
C GLY A 100 -13.48 4.24 15.71
N TYR A 101 -13.42 3.33 16.66
CA TYR A 101 -12.83 3.57 18.00
C TYR A 101 -11.40 3.07 18.14
N VAL A 102 -10.80 2.55 17.08
CA VAL A 102 -9.42 2.07 17.08
C VAL A 102 -8.48 3.25 16.90
N ILE A 103 -7.49 3.34 17.79
CA ILE A 103 -6.40 4.33 17.70
C ILE A 103 -5.14 3.56 17.29
N PRO A 104 -4.62 3.75 16.05
CA PRO A 104 -3.37 3.14 15.65
C PRO A 104 -2.22 3.59 16.56
N PRO A 105 -1.33 2.68 16.98
CA PRO A 105 -0.16 3.08 17.78
C PRO A 105 0.79 3.94 16.94
N GLU A 106 1.45 4.91 17.56
CA GLU A 106 2.43 5.81 16.90
C GLU A 106 3.60 5.06 16.26
N THR A 107 3.92 3.86 16.73
CA THR A 107 4.95 2.97 16.14
C THR A 107 4.67 2.54 14.70
N SER A 108 3.49 2.85 14.17
CA SER A 108 3.15 2.60 12.76
C SER A 108 3.90 3.52 11.78
N THR A 109 4.63 4.53 12.27
CA THR A 109 5.32 5.54 11.45
C THR A 109 6.56 5.02 10.72
N ASP A 110 7.19 3.93 11.17
CA ASP A 110 8.44 3.42 10.59
C ASP A 110 8.34 3.00 9.11
N THR A 111 7.13 2.82 8.61
CA THR A 111 6.85 2.40 7.23
C THR A 111 6.35 3.57 6.35
N ILE A 112 6.13 4.76 6.95
CA ILE A 112 5.62 5.92 6.21
C ILE A 112 6.78 6.64 5.55
N ALA A 113 6.79 6.66 4.22
CA ALA A 113 7.93 7.08 3.40
C ALA A 113 7.99 8.58 3.07
N VAL A 114 7.03 9.42 3.49
CA VAL A 114 7.01 10.83 3.08
C VAL A 114 6.66 11.78 4.23
N THR A 115 7.45 12.84 4.32
CA THR A 115 7.15 14.01 5.15
C THR A 115 5.98 14.78 4.53
N PRO A 116 4.92 15.13 5.29
CA PRO A 116 3.83 15.95 4.77
C PRO A 116 4.36 17.24 4.18
N GLY A 117 4.07 17.50 2.89
CA GLY A 117 4.46 18.73 2.19
C GLY A 117 5.52 18.57 1.09
N GLU A 118 6.18 17.43 0.96
CA GLU A 118 7.04 17.18 -0.21
C GLU A 118 6.18 16.75 -1.41
N ARG A 119 6.53 17.32 -2.59
CA ARG A 119 5.85 16.96 -3.84
C ARG A 119 6.17 15.52 -4.23
N PRO A 120 5.22 14.75 -4.81
CA PRO A 120 5.45 13.38 -5.26
C PRO A 120 6.60 13.20 -6.26
N ASP A 121 6.99 14.27 -6.95
CA ASP A 121 8.08 14.30 -7.93
C ASP A 121 9.49 14.29 -7.29
N THR A 122 9.58 14.48 -5.97
CA THR A 122 10.86 14.45 -5.23
C THR A 122 11.09 13.15 -4.46
N VAL A 123 10.12 12.25 -4.44
CA VAL A 123 10.24 10.95 -3.77
C VAL A 123 11.09 10.02 -4.63
N PRO A 124 12.27 9.57 -4.17
CA PRO A 124 12.98 8.52 -4.87
C PRO A 124 12.11 7.26 -4.85
N VAL A 125 11.47 6.94 -5.96
CA VAL A 125 10.82 5.65 -6.12
C VAL A 125 11.93 4.61 -6.15
N GLY A 126 12.31 4.11 -4.99
CA GLY A 126 13.16 2.95 -4.85
C GLY A 126 12.40 1.71 -5.32
N VAL A 127 12.17 1.62 -6.62
CA VAL A 127 11.77 0.36 -7.22
C VAL A 127 12.98 -0.55 -7.11
N PRO A 128 12.95 -1.64 -6.32
CA PRO A 128 14.03 -2.62 -6.37
C PRO A 128 14.14 -3.07 -7.82
N ALA A 129 15.31 -2.89 -8.43
CA ALA A 129 15.58 -3.37 -9.77
C ALA A 129 15.15 -4.83 -9.83
N ALA A 130 14.23 -5.15 -10.75
CA ALA A 130 13.90 -6.53 -11.03
C ALA A 130 15.22 -7.23 -11.34
N ALA A 131 15.55 -8.28 -10.60
CA ALA A 131 16.70 -9.11 -10.88
C ALA A 131 16.55 -9.60 -12.32
N THR A 132 17.29 -8.99 -13.23
CA THR A 132 17.45 -9.50 -14.58
C THR A 132 18.24 -10.80 -14.43
N GLY A 133 17.52 -11.91 -14.42
CA GLY A 133 18.11 -13.23 -14.52
C GLY A 133 18.89 -13.29 -15.82
N GLY A 134 20.21 -13.11 -15.74
CA GLY A 134 21.11 -13.34 -16.83
C GLY A 134 21.05 -14.81 -17.22
N ASP A 135 20.50 -15.11 -18.37
CA ASP A 135 20.62 -16.40 -19.03
C ASP A 135 22.07 -16.56 -19.51
N GLU A 136 22.94 -17.10 -18.66
CA GLU A 136 24.25 -17.60 -19.05
C GLU A 136 24.15 -19.04 -19.55
N ARG A 137 23.36 -19.30 -20.59
CA ARG A 137 23.43 -20.53 -21.37
C ARG A 137 23.79 -20.22 -22.81
N GLY A 138 25.06 -20.35 -23.13
CA GLY A 138 25.42 -20.49 -24.55
C GLY A 138 26.74 -19.91 -24.97
N ARG A 139 27.90 -20.42 -24.49
CA ARG A 139 29.14 -20.44 -25.28
C ARG A 139 30.09 -21.53 -24.78
N ARG A 140 29.76 -22.75 -25.12
CA ARG A 140 30.80 -23.77 -25.37
C ARG A 140 30.59 -24.25 -26.82
N HIS A 141 31.45 -23.79 -27.75
CA HIS A 141 31.97 -24.64 -28.82
C HIS A 141 33.03 -23.90 -29.64
N ARG A 142 34.16 -24.62 -29.79
CA ARG A 142 35.22 -24.61 -30.81
C ARG A 142 36.35 -23.58 -30.64
N ALA A 143 37.57 -24.00 -30.33
CA ALA A 143 38.49 -24.84 -31.12
C ALA A 143 39.55 -25.41 -30.16
#